data_886054f564aca3731ee44381fd28c9ae
#
_entry.id   886054f564aca3731ee44381fd28c9ae
#
_cell.length_a   1.000
_cell.length_b   1.000
_cell.length_c   1.000
_cell.angle_alpha   90.00
_cell.angle_beta   90.00
_cell.angle_gamma   90.00
#
_symmetry.space_group_name_H-M   'P 1'
#
loop_
_entity.id
_entity.type
_entity.pdbx_description
1 polymer ?
#
loop_
_entity_poly.entity_id
_entity_poly.type
_entity_poly.pdbx_seq_one_letter_code
_entity_poly.pdbx_strand_id
1 'polypeptide(L)'
;MNKPFYFKEFTIDQDKTAMKVGTDAVLLGAWCSLETCPDTILDVGSGTGLVSLMMAQRSDAETIDAVEIDPNAYEQNVANFEKSDWSDRLFCYHSSFQDFSEEMKEEGEEYDLIISNPPFYNDNFETNNKSRNIARFTSSLSFIDLLEGVSKLLSDSGIFTTIIPFKEEHSFVKLANKNNLFLERVCRVKGTDNSETKRSMLEFSFHQKELKETTLVIEKGRHEYTKEYVSLTKDFYLNM
;
A
#
# COMPACT_ATOMS: atom_id res chain seq x y z
N MET A 1 24.01 5.20 -9.92
CA MET A 1 23.40 4.14 -9.10
C MET A 1 22.49 4.79 -8.07
N ASN A 2 21.26 4.35 -7.97
CA ASN A 2 20.36 4.79 -6.90
C ASN A 2 20.86 4.16 -5.60
N LYS A 3 20.97 4.98 -4.55
CA LYS A 3 21.44 4.48 -3.25
C LYS A 3 20.32 3.70 -2.55
N PRO A 4 20.65 2.63 -1.80
CA PRO A 4 19.69 1.99 -0.91
C PRO A 4 19.08 2.99 0.08
N PHE A 5 17.85 2.70 0.53
CA PHE A 5 17.22 3.42 1.62
C PHE A 5 17.30 2.56 2.89
N TYR A 6 17.84 3.13 3.96
CA TYR A 6 18.07 2.42 5.21
C TYR A 6 16.97 2.76 6.22
N PHE A 7 16.25 1.74 6.67
CA PHE A 7 15.39 1.79 7.83
C PHE A 7 16.10 1.23 9.07
N LYS A 8 15.45 1.22 10.23
CA LYS A 8 16.06 0.74 11.46
C LYS A 8 16.34 -0.77 11.43
N GLU A 9 15.42 -1.55 10.88
CA GLU A 9 15.49 -3.02 10.92
C GLU A 9 15.70 -3.65 9.54
N PHE A 10 15.53 -2.89 8.43
CA PHE A 10 15.74 -3.40 7.08
C PHE A 10 16.27 -2.33 6.12
N THR A 11 16.66 -2.77 4.94
CA THR A 11 17.17 -1.90 3.87
C THR A 11 16.40 -2.16 2.60
N ILE A 12 16.03 -1.10 1.88
CA ILE A 12 15.39 -1.17 0.56
C ILE A 12 16.39 -0.81 -0.52
N ASP A 13 16.80 -1.79 -1.29
CA ASP A 13 17.43 -1.56 -2.60
C ASP A 13 16.37 -1.10 -3.59
N GLN A 14 16.68 -0.10 -4.43
CA GLN A 14 15.68 0.56 -5.30
C GLN A 14 16.32 1.01 -6.63
N ASP A 15 17.29 0.30 -7.11
CA ASP A 15 18.03 0.67 -8.33
C ASP A 15 17.36 0.13 -9.61
N LYS A 16 16.55 -0.93 -9.51
CA LYS A 16 15.81 -1.50 -10.63
C LYS A 16 14.39 -0.92 -10.81
N THR A 17 13.81 -0.31 -9.78
CA THR A 17 12.43 0.18 -9.81
C THR A 17 12.31 1.62 -10.29
N ALA A 18 11.21 1.93 -11.00
CA ALA A 18 10.86 3.29 -11.38
C ALA A 18 10.41 4.14 -10.17
N MET A 19 9.64 3.55 -9.27
CA MET A 19 9.20 4.20 -8.04
C MET A 19 10.18 3.94 -6.90
N LYS A 20 10.53 5.02 -6.19
CA LYS A 20 11.43 4.99 -5.04
C LYS A 20 10.64 4.93 -3.74
N VAL A 21 11.34 4.65 -2.63
CA VAL A 21 10.79 4.84 -1.29
C VAL A 21 10.17 6.23 -1.20
N GLY A 22 8.89 6.27 -0.92
CA GLY A 22 8.08 7.48 -0.83
C GLY A 22 7.38 7.60 0.51
N THR A 23 7.04 8.82 0.90
CA THR A 23 6.33 9.10 2.16
C THR A 23 4.99 8.37 2.24
N ASP A 24 4.28 8.24 1.10
CA ASP A 24 2.97 7.59 1.05
C ASP A 24 3.05 6.11 1.51
N ALA A 25 4.04 5.35 1.02
CA ALA A 25 4.22 3.95 1.41
C ALA A 25 4.58 3.80 2.89
N VAL A 26 5.47 4.67 3.40
CA VAL A 26 5.83 4.65 4.84
C VAL A 26 4.64 5.02 5.73
N LEU A 27 3.86 6.04 5.33
CA LEU A 27 2.64 6.42 6.05
C LEU A 27 1.64 5.26 6.09
N LEU A 28 1.38 4.64 4.95
CA LEU A 28 0.44 3.51 4.85
C LEU A 28 0.90 2.35 5.72
N GLY A 29 2.14 1.89 5.56
CA GLY A 29 2.69 0.79 6.32
C GLY A 29 2.79 1.06 7.82
N ALA A 30 2.97 2.32 8.25
CA ALA A 30 2.96 2.70 9.65
C ALA A 30 1.54 2.85 10.24
N TRP A 31 0.57 3.32 9.44
CA TRP A 31 -0.80 3.62 9.89
C TRP A 31 -1.73 2.40 9.86
N CYS A 32 -1.51 1.44 8.96
CA CYS A 32 -2.33 0.25 8.82
C CYS A 32 -2.58 -0.42 10.17
N SER A 33 -3.84 -0.79 10.46
CA SER A 33 -4.21 -1.48 11.70
C SER A 33 -3.74 -2.93 11.66
N LEU A 34 -3.20 -3.39 12.78
CA LEU A 34 -2.88 -4.79 13.04
C LEU A 34 -3.62 -5.29 14.29
N GLU A 35 -4.70 -4.60 14.70
CA GLU A 35 -5.48 -4.97 15.89
C GLU A 35 -6.18 -6.33 15.74
N THR A 36 -6.43 -6.75 14.49
CA THR A 36 -7.00 -8.07 14.19
C THR A 36 -6.00 -9.21 14.30
N CYS A 37 -4.70 -8.91 14.50
CA CYS A 37 -3.60 -9.90 14.48
C CYS A 37 -3.68 -10.78 13.22
N PRO A 38 -3.51 -10.21 12.01
CA PRO A 38 -3.66 -10.96 10.77
C PRO A 38 -2.62 -12.08 10.65
N ASP A 39 -3.06 -13.28 10.33
CA ASP A 39 -2.17 -14.42 10.02
C ASP A 39 -1.69 -14.37 8.58
N THR A 40 -2.51 -13.83 7.67
CA THR A 40 -2.22 -13.71 6.24
C THR A 40 -2.34 -12.27 5.76
N ILE A 41 -1.31 -11.77 5.06
CA ILE A 41 -1.26 -10.40 4.54
C ILE A 41 -0.96 -10.40 3.05
N LEU A 42 -1.64 -9.56 2.27
CA LEU A 42 -1.38 -9.36 0.85
C LEU A 42 -1.04 -7.90 0.55
N ASP A 43 0.13 -7.65 -0.04
CA ASP A 43 0.57 -6.33 -0.55
C ASP A 43 0.36 -6.26 -2.07
N VAL A 44 -0.61 -5.46 -2.50
CA VAL A 44 -1.02 -5.35 -3.90
C VAL A 44 -0.30 -4.20 -4.60
N GLY A 45 0.48 -4.52 -5.63
CA GLY A 45 1.34 -3.56 -6.33
C GLY A 45 2.53 -3.15 -5.48
N SER A 46 3.23 -4.15 -4.95
CA SER A 46 4.20 -4.02 -3.86
C SER A 46 5.48 -3.23 -4.22
N GLY A 47 5.77 -3.05 -5.50
CA GLY A 47 6.91 -2.28 -5.97
C GLY A 47 8.24 -2.83 -5.43
N THR A 48 8.89 -2.08 -4.54
CA THR A 48 10.14 -2.50 -3.89
C THR A 48 9.96 -3.49 -2.74
N GLY A 49 8.73 -3.82 -2.34
CA GLY A 49 8.41 -4.63 -1.16
C GLY A 49 8.48 -3.85 0.16
N LEU A 50 8.52 -2.51 0.10
CA LEU A 50 8.62 -1.67 1.30
C LEU A 50 7.49 -1.92 2.28
N VAL A 51 6.24 -1.93 1.80
CA VAL A 51 5.07 -2.08 2.67
C VAL A 51 5.03 -3.48 3.27
N SER A 52 5.33 -4.52 2.49
CA SER A 52 5.44 -5.90 2.97
C SER A 52 6.49 -6.04 4.09
N LEU A 53 7.69 -5.43 3.94
CA LEU A 53 8.73 -5.44 4.98
C LEU A 53 8.32 -4.66 6.23
N MET A 54 7.56 -3.57 6.07
CA MET A 54 6.99 -2.86 7.22
C MET A 54 5.94 -3.70 7.95
N MET A 55 5.14 -4.48 7.23
CA MET A 55 4.21 -5.43 7.85
C MET A 55 4.95 -6.55 8.56
N ALA A 56 6.00 -7.10 7.97
CA ALA A 56 6.83 -8.13 8.58
C ALA A 56 7.49 -7.65 9.89
N GLN A 57 7.96 -6.39 9.95
CA GLN A 57 8.47 -5.79 11.19
C GLN A 57 7.40 -5.60 12.27
N ARG A 58 6.14 -5.38 11.89
CA ARG A 58 5.05 -5.00 12.80
C ARG A 58 4.14 -6.14 13.23
N SER A 59 4.16 -7.27 12.55
CA SER A 59 3.24 -8.40 12.79
C SER A 59 3.99 -9.72 12.91
N ASP A 60 3.31 -10.68 13.53
CA ASP A 60 3.72 -12.08 13.56
C ASP A 60 2.95 -12.90 12.49
N ALA A 61 2.46 -12.26 11.42
CA ALA A 61 1.76 -12.93 10.34
C ALA A 61 2.57 -14.12 9.81
N GLU A 62 1.91 -15.26 9.62
CA GLU A 62 2.56 -16.49 9.14
C GLU A 62 2.99 -16.36 7.68
N THR A 63 2.21 -15.61 6.90
CA THR A 63 2.47 -15.41 5.46
C THR A 63 2.20 -13.95 5.08
N ILE A 64 3.14 -13.37 4.35
CA ILE A 64 3.02 -12.04 3.73
C ILE A 64 3.31 -12.19 2.25
N ASP A 65 2.25 -12.19 1.46
CA ASP A 65 2.31 -12.27 0.01
C ASP A 65 2.36 -10.87 -0.60
N ALA A 66 3.06 -10.76 -1.71
CA ALA A 66 3.15 -9.54 -2.50
C ALA A 66 2.90 -9.86 -3.97
N VAL A 67 2.14 -9.03 -4.67
CA VAL A 67 1.93 -9.17 -6.10
C VAL A 67 2.42 -7.93 -6.84
N GLU A 68 3.24 -8.14 -7.89
CA GLU A 68 3.85 -7.08 -8.69
C GLU A 68 3.88 -7.46 -10.17
N ILE A 69 3.43 -6.54 -11.02
CA ILE A 69 3.32 -6.78 -12.46
C ILE A 69 4.59 -6.36 -13.23
N ASP A 70 5.34 -5.35 -12.74
CA ASP A 70 6.57 -4.92 -13.39
C ASP A 70 7.71 -5.90 -13.08
N PRO A 71 8.33 -6.53 -14.09
CA PRO A 71 9.36 -7.57 -13.87
C PRO A 71 10.59 -7.04 -13.13
N ASN A 72 10.97 -5.77 -13.32
CA ASN A 72 12.13 -5.21 -12.63
C ASN A 72 11.80 -4.88 -11.16
N ALA A 73 10.58 -4.42 -10.90
CA ALA A 73 10.11 -4.20 -9.53
C ALA A 73 9.95 -5.53 -8.79
N TYR A 74 9.40 -6.56 -9.43
CA TYR A 74 9.34 -7.93 -8.91
C TYR A 74 10.73 -8.47 -8.52
N GLU A 75 11.73 -8.41 -9.43
CA GLU A 75 13.10 -8.84 -9.12
C GLU A 75 13.72 -8.04 -7.97
N GLN A 76 13.41 -6.75 -7.87
CA GLN A 76 13.89 -5.91 -6.79
C GLN A 76 13.23 -6.28 -5.46
N ASN A 77 11.93 -6.55 -5.48
CA ASN A 77 11.16 -6.97 -4.33
C ASN A 77 11.70 -8.29 -3.75
N VAL A 78 11.82 -9.32 -4.60
CA VAL A 78 12.40 -10.62 -4.21
C VAL A 78 13.78 -10.44 -3.57
N ALA A 79 14.66 -9.64 -4.21
CA ALA A 79 16.00 -9.39 -3.67
C ALA A 79 15.98 -8.67 -2.31
N ASN A 80 14.99 -7.79 -2.06
CA ASN A 80 14.82 -7.12 -0.77
C ASN A 80 14.29 -8.08 0.29
N PHE A 81 13.34 -8.96 -0.06
CA PHE A 81 12.81 -9.99 0.83
C PHE A 81 13.89 -10.99 1.26
N GLU A 82 14.66 -11.51 0.30
CA GLU A 82 15.75 -12.46 0.58
C GLU A 82 16.84 -11.92 1.51
N LYS A 83 17.03 -10.59 1.55
CA LYS A 83 18.00 -9.92 2.41
C LYS A 83 17.46 -9.60 3.80
N SER A 84 16.17 -9.70 4.02
CA SER A 84 15.53 -9.38 5.29
C SER A 84 15.59 -10.54 6.28
N ASP A 85 15.42 -10.22 7.55
CA ASP A 85 15.35 -11.21 8.63
C ASP A 85 14.03 -12.02 8.59
N TRP A 86 13.10 -11.67 7.70
CA TRP A 86 11.76 -12.29 7.57
C TRP A 86 11.55 -13.03 6.24
N SER A 87 12.66 -13.39 5.56
CA SER A 87 12.62 -14.04 4.24
C SER A 87 11.88 -15.38 4.20
N ASP A 88 11.69 -16.02 5.33
CA ASP A 88 11.00 -17.30 5.49
C ASP A 88 9.47 -17.19 5.37
N ARG A 89 8.88 -15.98 5.46
CA ARG A 89 7.44 -15.73 5.40
C ARG A 89 7.02 -14.64 4.41
N LEU A 90 7.94 -14.16 3.59
CA LEU A 90 7.71 -13.15 2.56
C LEU A 90 7.80 -13.78 1.17
N PHE A 91 6.72 -13.70 0.41
CA PHE A 91 6.63 -14.26 -0.93
C PHE A 91 6.19 -13.20 -1.93
N CYS A 92 6.80 -13.19 -3.12
CA CYS A 92 6.43 -12.24 -4.17
C CYS A 92 6.03 -12.99 -5.44
N TYR A 93 4.90 -12.62 -6.02
CA TYR A 93 4.34 -13.20 -7.22
C TYR A 93 4.43 -12.21 -8.39
N HIS A 94 4.98 -12.67 -9.51
CA HIS A 94 5.04 -11.87 -10.74
C HIS A 94 3.77 -12.09 -11.56
N SER A 95 2.74 -11.31 -11.28
CA SER A 95 1.43 -11.43 -11.93
C SER A 95 0.71 -10.09 -11.99
N SER A 96 -0.31 -9.97 -12.84
CA SER A 96 -1.31 -8.93 -12.68
C SER A 96 -2.16 -9.25 -11.45
N PHE A 97 -2.68 -8.22 -10.76
CA PHE A 97 -3.56 -8.48 -9.61
C PHE A 97 -4.87 -9.15 -10.03
N GLN A 98 -5.35 -8.87 -11.22
CA GLN A 98 -6.54 -9.50 -11.78
C GLN A 98 -6.35 -11.02 -11.89
N ASP A 99 -5.27 -11.46 -12.55
CA ASP A 99 -4.98 -12.89 -12.72
C ASP A 99 -4.70 -13.56 -11.37
N PHE A 100 -3.89 -12.93 -10.52
CA PHE A 100 -3.58 -13.41 -9.18
C PHE A 100 -4.86 -13.60 -8.33
N SER A 101 -5.77 -12.62 -8.38
CA SER A 101 -7.00 -12.69 -7.57
C SER A 101 -7.97 -13.78 -8.04
N GLU A 102 -8.00 -14.13 -9.31
CA GLU A 102 -8.79 -15.26 -9.80
C GLU A 102 -8.16 -16.59 -9.38
N GLU A 103 -6.84 -16.74 -9.55
CA GLU A 103 -6.11 -17.96 -9.19
C GLU A 103 -6.24 -18.27 -7.69
N MET A 104 -5.94 -17.29 -6.83
CA MET A 104 -6.05 -17.46 -5.36
C MET A 104 -7.48 -17.79 -4.92
N LYS A 105 -8.49 -17.15 -5.55
CA LYS A 105 -9.89 -17.48 -5.27
C LYS A 105 -10.25 -18.92 -5.67
N GLU A 106 -9.76 -19.40 -6.81
CA GLU A 106 -9.99 -20.79 -7.25
C GLU A 106 -9.34 -21.80 -6.29
N GLU A 107 -8.21 -21.43 -5.68
CA GLU A 107 -7.51 -22.22 -4.66
C GLU A 107 -8.18 -22.12 -3.28
N GLY A 108 -9.08 -21.16 -3.08
CA GLY A 108 -9.80 -20.94 -1.82
C GLY A 108 -8.99 -20.16 -0.80
N GLU A 109 -7.98 -19.41 -1.26
CA GLU A 109 -7.14 -18.56 -0.41
C GLU A 109 -7.85 -17.24 -0.05
N GLU A 110 -7.69 -16.83 1.20
CA GLU A 110 -8.20 -15.56 1.73
C GLU A 110 -7.13 -14.87 2.57
N TYR A 111 -7.21 -13.54 2.65
CA TYR A 111 -6.27 -12.71 3.41
C TYR A 111 -6.98 -11.94 4.52
N ASP A 112 -6.38 -11.91 5.72
CA ASP A 112 -6.89 -11.14 6.86
C ASP A 112 -6.59 -9.65 6.73
N LEU A 113 -5.52 -9.33 6.01
CA LEU A 113 -5.17 -7.96 5.69
C LEU A 113 -4.75 -7.85 4.22
N ILE A 114 -5.42 -6.99 3.47
CA ILE A 114 -4.96 -6.59 2.15
C ILE A 114 -4.52 -5.13 2.23
N ILE A 115 -3.33 -4.82 1.73
CA ILE A 115 -2.78 -3.46 1.73
C ILE A 115 -2.34 -3.06 0.33
N SER A 116 -2.57 -1.81 -0.08
CA SER A 116 -2.15 -1.32 -1.39
C SER A 116 -1.82 0.17 -1.37
N ASN A 117 -0.68 0.51 -1.97
CA ASN A 117 -0.34 1.88 -2.36
C ASN A 117 -0.36 1.96 -3.90
N PRO A 118 -1.55 1.98 -4.51
CA PRO A 118 -1.69 1.85 -5.96
C PRO A 118 -1.07 3.04 -6.68
N PRO A 119 -0.56 2.87 -7.91
CA PRO A 119 -0.02 3.98 -8.68
C PRO A 119 -1.13 4.96 -9.05
N PHE A 120 -0.90 6.26 -8.77
CA PHE A 120 -1.86 7.33 -9.10
C PHE A 120 -1.52 7.88 -10.48
N TYR A 121 -2.23 7.47 -11.51
CA TYR A 121 -2.12 8.11 -12.81
C TYR A 121 -3.06 9.33 -12.85
N ASN A 122 -2.46 10.53 -12.85
CA ASN A 122 -3.20 11.71 -13.26
C ASN A 122 -3.46 11.59 -14.75
N ASP A 123 -4.71 11.64 -15.18
CA ASP A 123 -5.15 11.69 -16.58
C ASP A 123 -4.52 12.84 -17.39
N ASN A 124 -3.76 13.73 -16.75
CA ASN A 124 -3.13 14.92 -17.32
C ASN A 124 -1.68 14.72 -17.80
N PHE A 125 -1.06 13.54 -17.64
CA PHE A 125 0.24 13.25 -18.23
C PHE A 125 0.11 12.39 -19.49
N GLU A 126 -0.57 12.92 -20.51
CA GLU A 126 -0.41 12.43 -21.88
C GLU A 126 1.02 12.70 -22.33
N THR A 127 1.86 11.67 -22.32
CA THR A 127 3.13 11.76 -23.05
C THR A 127 2.80 11.72 -24.56
N ASN A 128 3.52 12.50 -25.36
CA ASN A 128 3.35 12.54 -26.84
C ASN A 128 3.58 11.18 -27.54
N ASN A 129 3.64 10.09 -26.81
CA ASN A 129 3.90 8.74 -27.29
C ASN A 129 2.70 7.82 -26.99
N LYS A 130 1.76 7.75 -27.96
CA LYS A 130 0.51 6.96 -27.86
C LYS A 130 0.74 5.49 -27.48
N SER A 131 1.81 4.86 -27.97
CA SER A 131 2.12 3.45 -27.68
C SER A 131 2.57 3.23 -26.23
N ARG A 132 3.29 4.19 -25.63
CA ARG A 132 3.64 4.14 -24.19
C ARG A 132 2.43 4.41 -23.28
N ASN A 133 1.52 5.27 -23.72
CA ASN A 133 0.28 5.52 -22.98
C ASN A 133 -0.62 4.28 -22.98
N ILE A 134 -0.81 3.63 -24.14
CA ILE A 134 -1.61 2.40 -24.24
C ILE A 134 -1.00 1.28 -23.38
N ALA A 135 0.31 1.06 -23.42
CA ALA A 135 0.98 0.06 -22.59
C ALA A 135 0.88 0.37 -21.07
N ARG A 136 0.88 1.66 -20.69
CA ARG A 136 0.66 2.08 -19.29
C ARG A 136 -0.79 1.92 -18.85
N PHE A 137 -1.77 2.22 -19.74
CA PHE A 137 -3.20 2.04 -19.44
C PHE A 137 -3.59 0.57 -19.32
N THR A 138 -2.96 -0.32 -20.10
CA THR A 138 -3.23 -1.78 -20.05
C THR A 138 -2.52 -2.50 -18.91
N SER A 139 -1.47 -1.89 -18.33
CA SER A 139 -0.71 -2.44 -17.19
C SER A 139 -1.01 -1.75 -15.85
N SER A 140 -1.88 -0.74 -15.83
CA SER A 140 -2.21 -0.03 -14.59
C SER A 140 -3.40 -0.68 -13.90
N LEU A 141 -3.23 -1.01 -12.61
CA LEU A 141 -4.32 -1.46 -11.75
C LEU A 141 -5.33 -0.33 -11.57
N SER A 142 -6.54 -0.47 -12.11
CA SER A 142 -7.62 0.49 -11.88
C SER A 142 -8.20 0.35 -10.47
N PHE A 143 -8.86 1.39 -9.95
CA PHE A 143 -9.56 1.29 -8.67
C PHE A 143 -10.70 0.26 -8.70
N ILE A 144 -11.31 0.04 -9.86
CA ILE A 144 -12.35 -0.98 -10.04
C ILE A 144 -11.71 -2.36 -9.88
N ASP A 145 -10.66 -2.66 -10.65
CA ASP A 145 -9.97 -3.95 -10.59
C ASP A 145 -9.39 -4.23 -9.19
N LEU A 146 -8.82 -3.19 -8.53
CA LEU A 146 -8.33 -3.31 -7.17
C LEU A 146 -9.44 -3.72 -6.21
N LEU A 147 -10.57 -3.02 -6.22
CA LEU A 147 -11.68 -3.27 -5.29
C LEU A 147 -12.40 -4.59 -5.58
N GLU A 148 -12.52 -4.99 -6.86
CA GLU A 148 -13.06 -6.28 -7.24
C GLU A 148 -12.16 -7.43 -6.79
N GLY A 149 -10.84 -7.34 -6.99
CA GLY A 149 -9.90 -8.35 -6.51
C GLY A 149 -9.84 -8.42 -4.98
N VAL A 150 -9.83 -7.26 -4.31
CA VAL A 150 -9.91 -7.20 -2.83
C VAL A 150 -11.16 -7.89 -2.31
N SER A 151 -12.33 -7.62 -2.90
CA SER A 151 -13.59 -8.25 -2.44
C SER A 151 -13.66 -9.76 -2.66
N LYS A 152 -12.79 -10.31 -3.52
CA LYS A 152 -12.68 -11.77 -3.76
C LYS A 152 -11.80 -12.47 -2.75
N LEU A 153 -10.75 -11.78 -2.27
CA LEU A 153 -9.67 -12.36 -1.48
C LEU A 153 -9.68 -11.95 -0.01
N LEU A 154 -10.44 -10.92 0.36
CA LEU A 154 -10.52 -10.48 1.76
C LEU A 154 -11.34 -11.49 2.57
N SER A 155 -10.81 -11.98 3.69
CA SER A 155 -11.56 -12.82 4.64
C SER A 155 -12.73 -12.05 5.26
N ASP A 156 -13.74 -12.75 5.78
CA ASP A 156 -14.97 -12.13 6.33
C ASP A 156 -14.67 -11.10 7.43
N SER A 157 -13.68 -11.36 8.26
CA SER A 157 -13.20 -10.43 9.31
C SER A 157 -12.02 -9.56 8.88
N GLY A 158 -11.59 -9.68 7.63
CA GLY A 158 -10.42 -9.02 7.08
C GLY A 158 -10.57 -7.52 6.92
N ILE A 159 -9.43 -6.86 6.78
CA ILE A 159 -9.32 -5.41 6.60
C ILE A 159 -8.58 -5.10 5.30
N PHE A 160 -9.12 -4.18 4.51
CA PHE A 160 -8.42 -3.61 3.36
C PHE A 160 -7.95 -2.19 3.67
N THR A 161 -6.65 -1.94 3.51
CA THR A 161 -6.05 -0.62 3.78
C THR A 161 -5.36 -0.07 2.54
N THR A 162 -5.60 1.20 2.24
CA THR A 162 -4.99 1.88 1.08
C THR A 162 -4.69 3.35 1.35
N ILE A 163 -3.76 3.92 0.57
CA ILE A 163 -3.52 5.36 0.51
C ILE A 163 -3.79 5.85 -0.91
N ILE A 164 -4.56 6.94 -1.03
CA ILE A 164 -4.93 7.52 -2.32
C ILE A 164 -4.86 9.06 -2.28
N PRO A 165 -4.83 9.76 -3.43
CA PRO A 165 -5.02 11.20 -3.48
C PRO A 165 -6.36 11.61 -2.86
N PHE A 166 -6.38 12.63 -2.02
CA PHE A 166 -7.60 13.11 -1.35
C PHE A 166 -8.73 13.45 -2.34
N LYS A 167 -8.40 13.98 -3.51
CA LYS A 167 -9.39 14.29 -4.55
C LYS A 167 -10.17 13.07 -5.05
N GLU A 168 -9.62 11.87 -4.90
CA GLU A 168 -10.25 10.60 -5.30
C GLU A 168 -11.03 9.92 -4.16
N GLU A 169 -10.92 10.39 -2.91
CA GLU A 169 -11.53 9.78 -1.72
C GLU A 169 -13.02 9.46 -1.93
N HIS A 170 -13.80 10.45 -2.35
CA HIS A 170 -15.24 10.29 -2.51
C HIS A 170 -15.62 9.25 -3.58
N SER A 171 -14.95 9.28 -4.74
CA SER A 171 -15.21 8.34 -5.83
C SER A 171 -14.76 6.92 -5.46
N PHE A 172 -13.63 6.78 -4.78
CA PHE A 172 -13.11 5.51 -4.31
C PHE A 172 -14.04 4.84 -3.29
N VAL A 173 -14.48 5.59 -2.27
CA VAL A 173 -15.43 5.09 -1.26
C VAL A 173 -16.75 4.65 -1.90
N LYS A 174 -17.24 5.40 -2.90
CA LYS A 174 -18.44 5.01 -3.63
C LYS A 174 -18.25 3.71 -4.44
N LEU A 175 -17.08 3.48 -5.00
CA LEU A 175 -16.75 2.23 -5.69
C LEU A 175 -16.57 1.07 -4.70
N ALA A 176 -15.92 1.30 -3.56
CA ALA A 176 -15.74 0.31 -2.51
C ALA A 176 -17.09 -0.21 -1.99
N ASN A 177 -18.04 0.70 -1.74
CA ASN A 177 -19.40 0.31 -1.29
C ASN A 177 -20.14 -0.59 -2.30
N LYS A 178 -19.87 -0.49 -3.60
CA LYS A 178 -20.44 -1.38 -4.61
C LYS A 178 -19.92 -2.82 -4.51
N ASN A 179 -18.74 -2.97 -3.92
CA ASN A 179 -18.08 -4.25 -3.65
C ASN A 179 -18.30 -4.71 -2.19
N ASN A 180 -19.29 -4.14 -1.49
CA ASN A 180 -19.60 -4.40 -0.07
C ASN A 180 -18.42 -4.08 0.89
N LEU A 181 -17.49 -3.23 0.47
CA LEU A 181 -16.40 -2.74 1.31
C LEU A 181 -16.83 -1.39 1.92
N PHE A 182 -16.99 -1.36 3.25
CA PHE A 182 -17.45 -0.19 4.00
C PHE A 182 -16.29 0.48 4.70
N LEU A 183 -16.19 1.81 4.52
CA LEU A 183 -15.15 2.61 5.17
C LEU A 183 -15.36 2.65 6.68
N GLU A 184 -14.37 2.21 7.46
CA GLU A 184 -14.43 2.22 8.91
C GLU A 184 -13.43 3.20 9.56
N ARG A 185 -12.33 3.51 8.85
CA ARG A 185 -11.32 4.45 9.35
C ARG A 185 -10.72 5.27 8.22
N VAL A 186 -10.57 6.57 8.44
CA VAL A 186 -9.89 7.47 7.50
C VAL A 186 -8.92 8.40 8.24
N CYS A 187 -7.73 8.58 7.65
CA CYS A 187 -6.79 9.60 8.08
C CYS A 187 -6.41 10.49 6.89
N ARG A 188 -6.79 11.76 6.95
CA ARG A 188 -6.48 12.75 5.90
C ARG A 188 -5.14 13.40 6.19
N VAL A 189 -4.23 13.36 5.22
CA VAL A 189 -2.84 13.79 5.37
C VAL A 189 -2.62 15.15 4.74
N LYS A 190 -2.01 16.06 5.53
CA LYS A 190 -1.58 17.39 5.12
C LYS A 190 -0.07 17.51 5.28
N GLY A 191 0.57 18.25 4.37
CA GLY A 191 2.01 18.55 4.50
C GLY A 191 2.29 19.45 5.71
N THR A 192 1.53 20.56 5.83
CA THR A 192 1.56 21.51 6.96
C THR A 192 0.13 21.86 7.36
N ASP A 193 -0.06 22.48 8.53
CA ASP A 193 -1.39 22.92 9.01
C ASP A 193 -2.16 23.76 8.00
N ASN A 194 -1.46 24.65 7.32
CA ASN A 194 -2.05 25.58 6.34
C ASN A 194 -2.15 25.00 4.93
N SER A 195 -1.62 23.80 4.67
CA SER A 195 -1.70 23.16 3.35
C SER A 195 -3.04 22.47 3.15
N GLU A 196 -3.41 22.31 1.88
CA GLU A 196 -4.54 21.47 1.52
C GLU A 196 -4.25 19.99 1.85
N THR A 197 -5.31 19.24 2.10
CA THR A 197 -5.22 17.77 2.22
C THR A 197 -4.73 17.17 0.90
N LYS A 198 -3.72 16.31 0.97
CA LYS A 198 -3.09 15.72 -0.22
C LYS A 198 -3.42 14.24 -0.40
N ARG A 199 -3.54 13.52 0.70
CA ARG A 199 -3.75 12.06 0.72
C ARG A 199 -4.84 11.69 1.71
N SER A 200 -5.47 10.55 1.45
CA SER A 200 -6.33 9.85 2.38
C SER A 200 -5.82 8.43 2.56
N MET A 201 -5.54 8.04 3.78
CA MET A 201 -5.37 6.65 4.16
C MET A 201 -6.74 6.14 4.58
N LEU A 202 -7.18 5.06 3.96
CA LEU A 202 -8.53 4.52 4.09
C LEU A 202 -8.46 3.06 4.52
N GLU A 203 -9.34 2.66 5.41
CA GLU A 203 -9.47 1.28 5.88
C GLU A 203 -10.92 0.84 5.76
N PHE A 204 -11.12 -0.33 5.17
CA PHE A 204 -12.42 -0.91 4.84
C PHE A 204 -12.54 -2.32 5.40
N SER A 205 -13.78 -2.73 5.66
CA SER A 205 -14.14 -4.12 5.95
C SER A 205 -15.48 -4.45 5.32
N PHE A 206 -15.89 -5.73 5.34
CA PHE A 206 -17.23 -6.13 4.93
C PHE A 206 -18.33 -5.73 5.92
N HIS A 207 -17.97 -5.29 7.12
CA HIS A 207 -18.90 -4.94 8.17
C HIS A 207 -19.03 -3.42 8.32
N GLN A 208 -20.25 -2.92 8.28
CA GLN A 208 -20.50 -1.50 8.49
C GLN A 208 -20.32 -1.15 9.97
N LYS A 209 -19.33 -0.27 10.27
CA LYS A 209 -19.01 0.21 11.61
C LYS A 209 -19.11 1.74 11.68
N GLU A 210 -19.02 2.29 12.89
CA GLU A 210 -18.90 3.74 13.07
C GLU A 210 -17.59 4.25 12.49
N LEU A 211 -17.67 5.25 11.60
CA LEU A 211 -16.50 5.82 10.93
C LEU A 211 -15.62 6.61 11.90
N LYS A 212 -14.35 6.24 11.98
CA LYS A 212 -13.30 6.97 12.73
C LYS A 212 -12.54 7.88 11.77
N GLU A 213 -12.68 9.19 11.94
CA GLU A 213 -12.00 10.19 11.11
C GLU A 213 -10.88 10.90 11.87
N THR A 214 -9.72 11.02 11.26
CA THR A 214 -8.55 11.71 11.81
C THR A 214 -7.85 12.56 10.75
N THR A 215 -6.96 13.43 11.19
CA THR A 215 -6.07 14.20 10.31
C THR A 215 -4.64 14.10 10.82
N LEU A 216 -3.70 13.86 9.91
CA LEU A 216 -2.28 13.88 10.17
C LEU A 216 -1.63 15.06 9.46
N VAL A 217 -0.92 15.89 10.20
CA VAL A 217 -0.04 16.94 9.67
C VAL A 217 1.39 16.45 9.77
N ILE A 218 2.15 16.49 8.67
CA ILE A 218 3.52 15.95 8.63
C ILE A 218 4.49 16.93 9.29
N GLU A 219 4.49 18.18 8.88
CA GLU A 219 5.46 19.20 9.29
C GLU A 219 4.77 20.43 9.92
N LYS A 220 5.40 21.00 10.94
CA LYS A 220 5.06 22.35 11.46
C LYS A 220 5.74 23.44 10.64
N GLY A 221 6.95 23.16 10.18
CA GLY A 221 7.80 23.97 9.33
C GLY A 221 8.81 23.09 8.61
N ARG A 222 9.61 23.67 7.73
CA ARG A 222 10.57 22.92 6.92
C ARG A 222 11.51 22.09 7.80
N HIS A 223 11.44 20.75 7.65
CA HIS A 223 12.21 19.76 8.42
C HIS A 223 11.91 19.73 9.94
N GLU A 224 10.78 20.32 10.36
CA GLU A 224 10.30 20.23 11.72
C GLU A 224 9.00 19.40 11.75
N TYR A 225 9.13 18.12 12.06
CA TYR A 225 8.01 17.18 12.05
C TYR A 225 7.09 17.34 13.25
N THR A 226 5.81 17.03 13.06
CA THR A 226 4.84 16.99 14.16
C THR A 226 5.11 15.78 15.07
N LYS A 227 4.64 15.87 16.32
CA LYS A 227 4.76 14.76 17.27
C LYS A 227 3.98 13.53 16.80
N GLU A 228 2.85 13.75 16.18
CA GLU A 228 1.96 12.73 15.62
C GLU A 228 2.65 11.96 14.48
N TYR A 229 3.28 12.67 13.54
CA TYR A 229 4.03 12.06 12.45
C TYR A 229 5.26 11.28 12.97
N VAL A 230 6.02 11.88 13.89
CA VAL A 230 7.17 11.20 14.52
C VAL A 230 6.71 9.94 15.27
N SER A 231 5.64 10.04 16.07
CA SER A 231 5.09 8.89 16.80
C SER A 231 4.67 7.75 15.88
N LEU A 232 4.13 8.09 14.69
CA LEU A 232 3.70 7.10 13.71
C LEU A 232 4.87 6.41 13.02
N THR A 233 5.96 7.14 12.72
CA THR A 233 7.02 6.66 11.82
C THR A 233 8.36 6.38 12.50
N LYS A 234 8.48 6.70 13.79
CA LYS A 234 9.74 6.59 14.56
C LYS A 234 10.36 5.18 14.55
N ASP A 235 9.53 4.14 14.48
CA ASP A 235 10.02 2.75 14.54
C ASP A 235 10.68 2.31 13.22
N PHE A 236 10.54 3.12 12.17
CA PHE A 236 11.11 2.86 10.85
C PHE A 236 12.30 3.75 10.51
N TYR A 237 12.17 5.07 10.60
CA TYR A 237 13.23 5.98 10.17
C TYR A 237 14.39 6.03 11.17
N LEU A 238 15.64 6.05 10.64
CA LEU A 238 16.86 6.06 11.46
C LEU A 238 16.99 7.27 12.39
N ASN A 239 16.46 8.41 11.98
CA ASN A 239 16.66 9.69 12.68
C ASN A 239 15.34 10.30 13.20
N MET A 240 14.39 9.47 13.61
CA MET A 240 13.13 9.90 14.22
C MET A 240 12.93 9.28 15.59
#